data_374a823b62d081aa283d9791a66c2a4f
#
_entry.id   374a823b62d081aa283d9791a66c2a4f
#
_cell.length_a   1.000
_cell.length_b   1.000
_cell.length_c   1.000
_cell.angle_alpha   90.00
_cell.angle_beta   90.00
_cell.angle_gamma   90.00
#
_symmetry.space_group_name_H-M   'P 1'
#
loop_
_entity.id
_entity.type
_entity.pdbx_description
1 polymer ?
#
loop_
_entity_poly.entity_id
_entity_poly.type
_entity_poly.pdbx_seq_one_letter_code
_entity_poly.pdbx_strand_id
1 'polypeptide(L)'
;EPLSIIFGVDGSLQIIESDTPPYKALAFVKTALLRLDQTALSKIDQDSPNPFALRDILSNSALYHATVFPLRNVKISGTTNYDAIRKIIYDSIKDPSLEGEPYKTLKWIAYEKWDNQPKRLPLFECPHCGETVATLEFDSDEGNCPDCNGHLYLTDMLGFHQNMITEAAPDSIASDYMGIHETLLLFTSIRHFWETKTQILKNCLFVKDGPLSIRAQYSKLVAPIRRFLNFALVNNIKIYILGQEKTGRFVEHFDLIGRNVPDNSIFIPGSEYIREKIQQRPFRGQPYGRDTNYGAKIFVKLNNYTKFVFTVPTGLYISNPSINDLIGIDRILSTIPKMISSQYESGLLPIELAHGIASLSTYPSARILRIFSDT
;
A
#
# COMPACT_ATOMS: atom_id res chain seq x y z
N GLU A 1 7.26 5.36 24.82
CA GLU A 1 6.97 6.75 24.42
C GLU A 1 6.34 6.75 23.03
N PRO A 2 5.20 7.47 22.81
CA PRO A 2 4.52 7.50 21.50
C PRO A 2 5.40 8.07 20.39
N LEU A 3 5.09 7.68 19.14
CA LEU A 3 5.71 8.21 17.94
C LEU A 3 5.14 9.61 17.63
N SER A 4 5.99 10.54 17.21
CA SER A 4 5.62 11.96 17.06
C SER A 4 5.34 12.39 15.62
N ILE A 5 5.86 11.67 14.63
CA ILE A 5 5.67 11.95 13.21
C ILE A 5 4.90 10.79 12.61
N ILE A 6 3.75 11.06 12.00
CA ILE A 6 2.89 10.04 11.45
C ILE A 6 2.70 10.31 9.96
N PHE A 7 2.90 9.27 9.16
CA PHE A 7 2.60 9.26 7.74
C PHE A 7 1.36 8.41 7.51
N GLY A 8 0.36 8.96 6.84
CA GLY A 8 -0.84 8.25 6.41
C GLY A 8 -0.86 8.11 4.90
N VAL A 9 -1.17 6.91 4.41
CA VAL A 9 -1.33 6.65 2.96
C VAL A 9 -2.69 6.02 2.71
N ASP A 10 -3.39 6.56 1.73
CA ASP A 10 -4.67 6.05 1.25
C ASP A 10 -4.86 6.33 -0.24
N GLY A 11 -5.76 5.59 -0.87
CA GLY A 11 -6.13 5.75 -2.27
C GLY A 11 -7.63 5.79 -2.48
N SER A 12 -8.03 6.29 -3.62
CA SER A 12 -9.41 6.29 -4.10
C SER A 12 -9.47 5.85 -5.56
N LEU A 13 -10.48 5.10 -5.88
CA LEU A 13 -10.76 4.58 -7.22
C LEU A 13 -12.17 4.97 -7.63
N GLN A 14 -12.31 5.50 -8.84
CA GLN A 14 -13.59 5.77 -9.48
C GLN A 14 -13.61 5.16 -10.88
N ILE A 15 -14.52 4.23 -11.12
CA ILE A 15 -14.80 3.73 -12.47
C ILE A 15 -15.95 4.53 -13.05
N ILE A 16 -15.76 5.03 -14.26
CA ILE A 16 -16.78 5.76 -15.03
C ILE A 16 -17.08 4.97 -16.29
N GLU A 17 -18.35 4.70 -16.49
CA GLU A 17 -18.87 3.98 -17.65
C GLU A 17 -19.79 4.90 -18.45
N SER A 18 -19.74 4.80 -19.78
CA SER A 18 -20.69 5.49 -20.63
C SER A 18 -22.06 4.79 -20.60
N ASP A 19 -23.14 5.56 -20.58
CA ASP A 19 -24.51 5.06 -20.55
C ASP A 19 -24.97 4.50 -21.92
N THR A 20 -24.19 4.71 -22.98
CA THR A 20 -24.52 4.32 -24.35
C THR A 20 -23.48 3.39 -24.96
N PRO A 21 -23.87 2.48 -25.88
CA PRO A 21 -22.93 1.66 -26.63
C PRO A 21 -21.86 2.52 -27.34
N PRO A 22 -20.59 2.07 -27.37
CA PRO A 22 -20.09 0.75 -27.00
C PRO A 22 -19.78 0.52 -25.52
N TYR A 23 -20.39 1.24 -24.57
CA TYR A 23 -20.20 1.09 -23.11
C TYR A 23 -18.71 1.17 -22.72
N LYS A 24 -18.12 2.32 -22.96
CA LYS A 24 -16.73 2.61 -22.60
C LYS A 24 -16.56 2.66 -21.08
N ALA A 25 -15.45 2.18 -20.58
CA ALA A 25 -15.10 2.30 -19.16
C ALA A 25 -13.68 2.81 -18.97
N LEU A 26 -13.53 3.77 -18.06
CA LEU A 26 -12.27 4.33 -17.60
C LEU A 26 -12.19 4.21 -16.08
N ALA A 27 -11.02 3.86 -15.57
CA ALA A 27 -10.76 3.89 -14.13
C ALA A 27 -9.82 5.05 -13.79
N PHE A 28 -10.25 5.88 -12.85
CA PHE A 28 -9.44 6.95 -12.27
C PHE A 28 -8.94 6.49 -10.91
N VAL A 29 -7.64 6.55 -10.70
CA VAL A 29 -6.99 6.21 -9.44
C VAL A 29 -6.31 7.44 -8.90
N LYS A 30 -6.52 7.76 -7.64
CA LYS A 30 -5.78 8.80 -6.93
C LYS A 30 -5.26 8.23 -5.62
N THR A 31 -3.98 8.44 -5.34
CA THR A 31 -3.34 8.04 -4.09
C THR A 31 -2.78 9.27 -3.40
N ALA A 32 -2.75 9.26 -2.09
CA ALA A 32 -2.23 10.35 -1.30
C ALA A 32 -1.34 9.84 -0.16
N LEU A 33 -0.31 10.62 0.14
CA LEU A 33 0.53 10.48 1.32
C LEU A 33 0.43 11.78 2.12
N LEU A 34 0.16 11.66 3.40
CA LEU A 34 0.08 12.78 4.33
C LEU A 34 1.08 12.59 5.46
N ARG A 35 1.79 13.66 5.81
CA ARG A 35 2.63 13.73 7.02
C ARG A 35 1.92 14.55 8.09
N LEU A 36 1.81 14.01 9.30
CA LEU A 36 1.28 14.68 10.48
C LEU A 36 2.36 14.76 11.56
N ASP A 37 2.60 15.96 12.06
CA ASP A 37 3.40 16.17 13.25
C ASP A 37 2.48 16.34 14.45
N GLN A 38 2.49 15.37 15.37
CA GLN A 38 1.64 15.40 16.55
C GLN A 38 1.96 16.59 17.47
N THR A 39 3.20 17.04 17.48
CA THR A 39 3.60 18.22 18.26
C THR A 39 2.98 19.49 17.66
N ALA A 40 2.86 19.57 16.32
CA ALA A 40 2.18 20.69 15.66
C ALA A 40 0.66 20.62 15.88
N LEU A 41 0.08 19.43 15.78
CA LEU A 41 -1.36 19.20 16.02
C LEU A 41 -1.78 19.50 17.47
N SER A 42 -0.94 19.16 18.45
CA SER A 42 -1.25 19.42 19.87
C SER A 42 -1.29 20.91 20.24
N LYS A 43 -0.80 21.80 19.38
CA LYS A 43 -0.88 23.26 19.53
C LYS A 43 -2.18 23.85 19.00
N ILE A 44 -2.98 23.05 18.27
CA ILE A 44 -4.30 23.46 17.78
C ILE A 44 -5.31 23.18 18.87
N ASP A 45 -6.15 24.16 19.15
CA ASP A 45 -7.29 23.99 20.02
C ASP A 45 -8.23 22.91 19.43
N GLN A 46 -8.38 21.80 20.16
CA GLN A 46 -9.21 20.67 19.70
C GLN A 46 -10.72 20.96 19.78
N ASP A 47 -11.13 21.85 20.69
CA ASP A 47 -12.52 22.21 20.89
C ASP A 47 -12.98 23.25 19.85
N SER A 48 -12.05 24.09 19.37
CA SER A 48 -12.33 25.10 18.35
C SER A 48 -11.16 25.22 17.35
N PRO A 49 -10.95 24.19 16.50
CA PRO A 49 -9.81 24.17 15.60
C PRO A 49 -9.89 25.30 14.57
N ASN A 50 -8.83 26.13 14.52
CA ASN A 50 -8.74 27.16 13.50
C ASN A 50 -8.54 26.53 12.10
N PRO A 51 -9.50 26.70 11.15
CA PRO A 51 -9.42 26.08 9.84
C PRO A 51 -8.17 26.48 9.04
N PHE A 52 -7.66 27.69 9.24
CA PHE A 52 -6.46 28.17 8.55
C PHE A 52 -5.19 27.50 9.10
N ALA A 53 -5.09 27.28 10.41
CA ALA A 53 -3.97 26.57 11.01
C ALA A 53 -3.95 25.10 10.58
N LEU A 54 -5.12 24.44 10.51
CA LEU A 54 -5.25 23.10 9.95
C LEU A 54 -4.84 23.06 8.46
N ARG A 55 -5.34 24.00 7.65
CA ARG A 55 -4.99 24.10 6.23
C ARG A 55 -3.47 24.26 6.04
N ASP A 56 -2.81 25.09 6.84
CA ASP A 56 -1.38 25.36 6.70
C ASP A 56 -0.53 24.13 7.11
N ILE A 57 -0.98 23.35 8.11
CA ILE A 57 -0.37 22.04 8.42
C ILE A 57 -0.55 21.05 7.31
N LEU A 58 -1.73 20.98 6.69
CA LEU A 58 -2.06 20.01 5.65
C LEU A 58 -1.44 20.37 4.30
N SER A 59 -1.42 21.65 3.92
CA SER A 59 -0.97 22.09 2.59
C SER A 59 0.53 21.83 2.33
N ASN A 60 1.34 21.85 3.36
CA ASN A 60 2.79 21.60 3.27
C ASN A 60 3.19 20.15 3.56
N SER A 61 2.21 19.27 3.77
CA SER A 61 2.45 17.92 4.31
C SER A 61 1.83 16.81 3.47
N ALA A 62 1.20 17.13 2.35
CA ALA A 62 0.49 16.16 1.52
C ALA A 62 1.08 16.07 0.12
N LEU A 63 1.27 14.84 -0.34
CA LEU A 63 1.56 14.51 -1.74
C LEU A 63 0.39 13.68 -2.28
N TYR A 64 0.03 13.88 -3.54
CA TYR A 64 -0.94 13.04 -4.22
C TYR A 64 -0.53 12.79 -5.67
N HIS A 65 -1.04 11.70 -6.23
CA HIS A 65 -0.86 11.33 -7.62
C HIS A 65 -2.16 10.79 -8.18
N ALA A 66 -2.44 11.09 -9.44
CA ALA A 66 -3.61 10.58 -10.13
C ALA A 66 -3.22 9.96 -11.48
N THR A 67 -3.87 8.85 -11.82
CA THR A 67 -3.70 8.18 -13.11
C THR A 67 -5.03 7.65 -13.64
N VAL A 68 -5.07 7.35 -14.93
CA VAL A 68 -6.26 6.88 -15.63
C VAL A 68 -5.92 5.61 -16.42
N PHE A 69 -6.75 4.59 -16.28
CA PHE A 69 -6.65 3.33 -17.03
C PHE A 69 -7.80 3.16 -18.00
N PRO A 70 -7.54 2.87 -19.29
CA PRO A 70 -8.56 2.37 -20.20
C PRO A 70 -8.94 0.96 -19.78
N LEU A 71 -10.23 0.70 -19.53
CA LEU A 71 -10.72 -0.63 -19.18
C LEU A 71 -11.41 -1.27 -20.38
N ARG A 72 -12.70 -0.99 -20.57
CA ARG A 72 -13.53 -1.61 -21.61
C ARG A 72 -13.79 -0.65 -22.75
N ASN A 73 -13.70 -1.15 -24.00
CA ASN A 73 -14.06 -0.43 -25.23
C ASN A 73 -13.35 0.93 -25.40
N VAL A 74 -12.25 1.15 -24.71
CA VAL A 74 -11.38 2.31 -24.88
C VAL A 74 -10.07 1.82 -25.47
N LYS A 75 -9.70 2.37 -26.64
CA LYS A 75 -8.46 2.00 -27.35
C LYS A 75 -7.53 3.21 -27.41
N ILE A 76 -6.26 2.96 -27.17
CA ILE A 76 -5.20 3.94 -27.39
C ILE A 76 -4.65 3.72 -28.80
N SER A 77 -4.65 4.77 -29.60
CA SER A 77 -4.21 4.70 -31.00
C SER A 77 -2.77 4.23 -31.13
N GLY A 78 -2.51 3.32 -32.05
CA GLY A 78 -1.17 2.83 -32.39
C GLY A 78 -0.59 1.73 -31.48
N THR A 79 -1.36 1.22 -30.50
CA THR A 79 -0.89 0.17 -29.58
C THR A 79 -2.02 -0.75 -29.15
N THR A 80 -1.70 -1.90 -28.60
CA THR A 80 -2.68 -2.79 -27.93
C THR A 80 -3.03 -2.21 -26.56
N ASN A 81 -4.22 -2.53 -26.02
CA ASN A 81 -4.54 -2.15 -24.63
C ASN A 81 -3.57 -2.75 -23.61
N TYR A 82 -3.08 -3.94 -23.89
CA TYR A 82 -2.07 -4.63 -23.10
C TYR A 82 -0.78 -3.79 -22.96
N ASP A 83 -0.20 -3.40 -24.08
CA ASP A 83 1.03 -2.58 -24.06
C ASP A 83 0.78 -1.17 -23.57
N ALA A 84 -0.37 -0.59 -23.90
CA ALA A 84 -0.77 0.72 -23.41
C ALA A 84 -0.83 0.76 -21.87
N ILE A 85 -1.44 -0.24 -21.23
CA ILE A 85 -1.54 -0.31 -19.77
C ILE A 85 -0.17 -0.54 -19.12
N ARG A 86 0.68 -1.40 -19.68
CA ARG A 86 2.06 -1.56 -19.21
C ARG A 86 2.82 -0.22 -19.24
N LYS A 87 2.68 0.53 -20.34
CA LYS A 87 3.28 1.85 -20.50
C LYS A 87 2.71 2.87 -19.52
N ILE A 88 1.38 2.89 -19.33
CA ILE A 88 0.72 3.78 -18.36
C ILE A 88 1.24 3.50 -16.94
N ILE A 89 1.37 2.24 -16.54
CA ILE A 89 1.90 1.86 -15.23
C ILE A 89 3.34 2.37 -15.07
N TYR A 90 4.18 2.14 -16.09
CA TYR A 90 5.57 2.62 -16.09
C TYR A 90 5.68 4.14 -15.96
N ASP A 91 4.97 4.88 -16.82
CA ASP A 91 4.99 6.33 -16.83
C ASP A 91 4.40 6.92 -15.54
N SER A 92 3.31 6.34 -15.05
CA SER A 92 2.61 6.80 -13.86
C SER A 92 3.44 6.64 -12.58
N ILE A 93 4.16 5.53 -12.43
CA ILE A 93 5.06 5.33 -11.28
C ILE A 93 6.30 6.23 -11.40
N LYS A 94 6.71 6.58 -12.62
CA LYS A 94 7.88 7.45 -12.93
C LYS A 94 7.51 8.92 -13.08
N ASP A 95 6.28 9.31 -12.78
CA ASP A 95 5.74 10.63 -13.04
C ASP A 95 6.63 11.76 -12.47
N PRO A 96 7.02 12.74 -13.32
CA PRO A 96 7.81 13.88 -12.89
C PRO A 96 7.12 14.78 -11.85
N SER A 97 5.78 14.77 -11.77
CA SER A 97 5.04 15.55 -10.78
C SER A 97 5.38 15.13 -9.32
N LEU A 98 5.84 13.88 -9.13
CA LEU A 98 6.39 13.38 -7.89
C LEU A 98 7.93 13.23 -7.95
N GLU A 99 8.60 13.94 -8.84
CA GLU A 99 10.06 13.87 -9.07
C GLU A 99 10.56 12.44 -9.34
N GLY A 100 9.68 11.53 -9.82
CA GLY A 100 9.95 10.11 -10.00
C GLY A 100 10.24 9.34 -8.72
N GLU A 101 9.91 9.89 -7.55
CA GLU A 101 10.24 9.29 -6.25
C GLU A 101 9.63 7.89 -6.03
N PRO A 102 8.36 7.61 -6.42
CA PRO A 102 7.84 6.24 -6.35
C PRO A 102 8.63 5.25 -7.21
N TYR A 103 9.11 5.68 -8.38
CA TYR A 103 9.94 4.84 -9.25
C TYR A 103 11.34 4.59 -8.67
N LYS A 104 11.99 5.62 -8.12
CA LYS A 104 13.26 5.47 -7.39
C LYS A 104 13.09 4.49 -6.23
N THR A 105 11.93 4.51 -5.56
CA THR A 105 11.60 3.58 -4.47
C THR A 105 11.40 2.16 -4.99
N LEU A 106 10.71 1.98 -6.12
CA LEU A 106 10.61 0.68 -6.78
C LEU A 106 11.99 0.11 -7.09
N LYS A 107 12.90 0.89 -7.69
CA LYS A 107 14.30 0.49 -7.95
C LYS A 107 15.04 0.16 -6.67
N TRP A 108 14.87 0.96 -5.64
CA TRP A 108 15.51 0.75 -4.34
C TRP A 108 15.06 -0.57 -3.70
N ILE A 109 13.79 -0.94 -3.80
CA ILE A 109 13.25 -2.22 -3.32
C ILE A 109 13.69 -3.36 -4.24
N ALA A 110 13.50 -3.23 -5.54
CA ALA A 110 13.76 -4.29 -6.52
C ALA A 110 15.22 -4.73 -6.55
N TYR A 111 16.13 -3.76 -6.45
CA TYR A 111 17.56 -3.98 -6.48
C TYR A 111 18.22 -3.98 -5.08
N GLU A 112 17.42 -3.99 -4.02
CA GLU A 112 17.87 -4.04 -2.62
C GLU A 112 18.98 -3.02 -2.30
N LYS A 113 18.77 -1.75 -2.67
CA LYS A 113 19.80 -0.70 -2.63
C LYS A 113 20.08 -0.16 -1.22
N TRP A 114 19.52 -0.74 -0.17
CA TRP A 114 19.70 -0.31 1.23
C TRP A 114 20.99 -0.79 1.89
N ASP A 115 21.71 -1.70 1.26
CA ASP A 115 23.01 -2.18 1.70
C ASP A 115 24.00 -2.24 0.52
N ASN A 116 25.26 -2.53 0.80
CA ASN A 116 26.34 -2.62 -0.19
C ASN A 116 26.69 -4.06 -0.62
N GLN A 117 25.86 -5.04 -0.26
CA GLN A 117 26.09 -6.44 -0.63
C GLN A 117 25.76 -6.71 -2.09
N PRO A 118 26.33 -7.75 -2.71
CA PRO A 118 25.94 -8.18 -4.05
C PRO A 118 24.44 -8.41 -4.15
N LYS A 119 23.81 -7.86 -5.18
CA LYS A 119 22.36 -7.84 -5.32
C LYS A 119 21.84 -9.00 -6.14
N ARG A 120 20.66 -9.49 -5.76
CA ARG A 120 19.89 -10.35 -6.64
C ARG A 120 19.09 -9.46 -7.60
N LEU A 121 19.23 -9.76 -8.89
CA LEU A 121 18.38 -9.14 -9.88
C LEU A 121 16.94 -9.68 -9.75
N PRO A 122 15.90 -8.85 -9.92
CA PRO A 122 14.53 -9.33 -9.91
C PRO A 122 14.31 -10.30 -11.08
N LEU A 123 13.75 -11.48 -10.78
CA LEU A 123 13.34 -12.45 -11.77
C LEU A 123 11.82 -12.49 -11.83
N PHE A 124 11.23 -12.31 -13.02
CA PHE A 124 9.79 -12.22 -13.19
C PHE A 124 9.33 -12.86 -14.51
N GLU A 125 8.02 -13.03 -14.64
CA GLU A 125 7.41 -13.54 -15.85
C GLU A 125 7.48 -12.49 -16.97
N CYS A 126 7.93 -12.92 -18.14
CA CYS A 126 8.00 -12.05 -19.31
C CYS A 126 6.61 -11.73 -19.86
N PRO A 127 6.26 -10.46 -20.09
CA PRO A 127 4.96 -10.09 -20.64
C PRO A 127 4.74 -10.51 -22.09
N HIS A 128 5.79 -10.99 -22.78
CA HIS A 128 5.72 -11.39 -24.18
C HIS A 128 5.69 -12.90 -24.40
N CYS A 129 6.57 -13.65 -23.74
CA CYS A 129 6.63 -15.11 -23.89
C CYS A 129 6.01 -15.89 -22.73
N GLY A 130 5.71 -15.25 -21.60
CA GLY A 130 5.12 -15.90 -20.43
C GLY A 130 6.13 -16.69 -19.57
N GLU A 131 7.39 -16.80 -20.00
CA GLU A 131 8.40 -17.53 -19.25
C GLU A 131 8.97 -16.71 -18.09
N THR A 132 9.24 -17.37 -16.95
CA THR A 132 9.81 -16.72 -15.76
C THR A 132 11.32 -16.58 -15.85
N VAL A 133 11.78 -15.89 -16.88
CA VAL A 133 13.22 -15.67 -17.18
C VAL A 133 13.56 -14.19 -17.34
N ALA A 134 12.55 -13.31 -17.32
CA ALA A 134 12.76 -11.88 -17.48
C ALA A 134 13.52 -11.30 -16.30
N THR A 135 14.58 -10.56 -16.62
CA THR A 135 15.41 -9.82 -15.66
C THR A 135 15.98 -8.59 -16.34
N LEU A 136 16.39 -7.62 -15.55
CA LEU A 136 17.06 -6.42 -16.02
C LEU A 136 18.45 -6.34 -15.40
N GLU A 137 19.37 -5.66 -16.07
CA GLU A 137 20.66 -5.31 -15.48
C GLU A 137 20.46 -4.47 -14.21
N PHE A 138 21.43 -4.53 -13.30
CA PHE A 138 21.36 -3.77 -12.05
C PHE A 138 21.14 -2.28 -12.32
N ASP A 139 20.16 -1.73 -11.62
CA ASP A 139 19.74 -0.32 -11.69
C ASP A 139 19.21 0.15 -13.06
N SER A 140 18.90 -0.78 -13.98
CA SER A 140 18.27 -0.45 -15.26
C SER A 140 16.78 -0.18 -15.10
N ASP A 141 16.25 0.67 -15.96
CA ASP A 141 14.82 0.99 -16.06
C ASP A 141 14.11 0.08 -17.04
N GLU A 142 14.81 -0.31 -18.10
CA GLU A 142 14.29 -1.03 -19.27
C GLU A 142 15.35 -2.02 -19.77
N GLY A 143 14.89 -3.01 -20.53
CA GLY A 143 15.77 -4.00 -21.15
C GLY A 143 14.99 -4.91 -22.08
N ASN A 144 15.58 -6.06 -22.41
CA ASN A 144 14.94 -7.05 -23.27
C ASN A 144 14.94 -8.42 -22.60
N CYS A 145 13.89 -9.19 -22.84
CA CYS A 145 13.81 -10.56 -22.36
C CYS A 145 14.94 -11.41 -22.96
N PRO A 146 15.68 -12.17 -22.16
CA PRO A 146 16.79 -13.00 -22.67
C PRO A 146 16.32 -14.15 -23.57
N ASP A 147 15.05 -14.55 -23.46
CA ASP A 147 14.49 -15.66 -24.24
C ASP A 147 13.85 -15.18 -25.54
N CYS A 148 12.91 -14.24 -25.51
CA CYS A 148 12.17 -13.78 -26.69
C CYS A 148 12.59 -12.42 -27.24
N ASN A 149 13.55 -11.75 -26.62
CA ASN A 149 14.00 -10.39 -26.94
C ASN A 149 12.89 -9.30 -26.89
N GLY A 150 11.75 -9.62 -26.28
CA GLY A 150 10.66 -8.66 -26.08
C GLY A 150 11.05 -7.55 -25.09
N HIS A 151 10.59 -6.32 -25.34
CA HIS A 151 10.90 -5.15 -24.51
C HIS A 151 10.29 -5.23 -23.11
N LEU A 152 11.10 -4.96 -22.11
CA LEU A 152 10.74 -5.04 -20.69
C LEU A 152 10.88 -3.68 -20.01
N TYR A 153 9.91 -3.35 -19.16
CA TYR A 153 10.01 -2.31 -18.15
C TYR A 153 10.30 -2.93 -16.78
N LEU A 154 11.01 -2.22 -15.90
CA LEU A 154 11.16 -2.70 -14.52
C LEU A 154 9.80 -2.93 -13.82
N THR A 155 8.80 -2.14 -14.18
CA THR A 155 7.43 -2.29 -13.65
C THR A 155 6.74 -3.59 -14.05
N ASP A 156 7.23 -4.33 -15.05
CA ASP A 156 6.69 -5.65 -15.40
C ASP A 156 6.92 -6.67 -14.29
N MET A 157 7.94 -6.49 -13.42
CA MET A 157 8.12 -7.31 -12.23
C MET A 157 6.96 -7.24 -11.23
N LEU A 158 6.10 -6.23 -11.34
CA LEU A 158 4.88 -6.11 -10.53
C LEU A 158 3.80 -7.10 -10.96
N GLY A 159 3.91 -7.70 -12.16
CA GLY A 159 3.07 -8.81 -12.63
C GLY A 159 1.67 -8.42 -13.08
N PHE A 160 1.39 -7.14 -13.33
CA PHE A 160 0.06 -6.69 -13.79
C PHE A 160 -0.39 -7.41 -15.06
N HIS A 161 0.54 -7.68 -15.98
CA HIS A 161 0.29 -8.34 -17.24
C HIS A 161 -0.29 -9.75 -17.10
N GLN A 162 -0.07 -10.43 -15.98
CA GLN A 162 -0.58 -11.78 -15.72
C GLN A 162 -2.11 -11.84 -15.63
N ASN A 163 -2.78 -10.71 -15.40
CA ASN A 163 -4.24 -10.59 -15.35
C ASN A 163 -4.85 -9.91 -16.57
N MET A 164 -4.05 -9.57 -17.58
CA MET A 164 -4.50 -8.82 -18.76
C MET A 164 -4.57 -9.73 -19.98
N ILE A 165 -5.45 -9.37 -20.92
CA ILE A 165 -5.50 -9.93 -22.26
C ILE A 165 -5.28 -8.80 -23.28
N THR A 166 -5.02 -9.14 -24.54
CA THR A 166 -4.65 -8.18 -25.58
C THR A 166 -5.69 -7.07 -25.77
N GLU A 167 -6.98 -7.40 -25.65
CA GLU A 167 -8.10 -6.49 -25.94
C GLU A 167 -8.67 -5.77 -24.72
N ALA A 168 -8.42 -6.30 -23.51
CA ALA A 168 -9.04 -5.77 -22.30
C ALA A 168 -8.18 -6.00 -21.05
N ALA A 169 -8.32 -5.08 -20.09
CA ALA A 169 -7.86 -5.27 -18.73
C ALA A 169 -9.05 -5.53 -17.80
N PRO A 170 -8.86 -6.35 -16.75
CA PRO A 170 -9.88 -6.50 -15.74
C PRO A 170 -10.06 -5.21 -14.93
N ASP A 171 -11.28 -4.96 -14.42
CA ASP A 171 -11.56 -3.81 -13.58
C ASP A 171 -10.65 -3.75 -12.33
N SER A 172 -10.14 -4.92 -11.92
CA SER A 172 -9.20 -5.03 -10.79
C SER A 172 -7.84 -4.36 -11.04
N ILE A 173 -7.44 -4.09 -12.31
CA ILE A 173 -6.12 -3.52 -12.62
C ILE A 173 -5.89 -2.19 -11.88
N ALA A 174 -6.92 -1.36 -11.81
CA ALA A 174 -6.86 -0.07 -11.17
C ALA A 174 -6.75 -0.18 -9.64
N SER A 175 -7.50 -1.11 -9.02
CA SER A 175 -7.40 -1.37 -7.58
C SER A 175 -6.06 -2.00 -7.20
N ASP A 176 -5.52 -2.84 -8.05
CA ASP A 176 -4.21 -3.46 -7.85
C ASP A 176 -3.08 -2.44 -7.98
N TYR A 177 -3.17 -1.57 -9.00
CA TYR A 177 -2.25 -0.43 -9.15
C TYR A 177 -2.31 0.49 -7.92
N MET A 178 -3.52 0.85 -7.46
CA MET A 178 -3.70 1.68 -6.27
C MET A 178 -2.95 1.11 -5.06
N GLY A 179 -3.15 -0.17 -4.74
CA GLY A 179 -2.49 -0.82 -3.62
C GLY A 179 -0.96 -0.87 -3.73
N ILE A 180 -0.42 -1.06 -4.95
CA ILE A 180 1.02 -0.99 -5.22
C ILE A 180 1.53 0.44 -5.05
N HIS A 181 0.85 1.43 -5.64
CA HIS A 181 1.28 2.82 -5.58
C HIS A 181 1.24 3.36 -4.15
N GLU A 182 0.22 3.04 -3.35
CA GLU A 182 0.18 3.32 -1.91
C GLU A 182 1.39 2.75 -1.19
N THR A 183 1.75 1.49 -1.49
CA THR A 183 2.92 0.84 -0.88
C THR A 183 4.21 1.57 -1.28
N LEU A 184 4.35 1.95 -2.54
CA LEU A 184 5.52 2.71 -3.01
C LEU A 184 5.60 4.10 -2.36
N LEU A 185 4.48 4.82 -2.22
CA LEU A 185 4.43 6.11 -1.52
C LEU A 185 4.86 5.99 -0.06
N LEU A 186 4.36 4.96 0.63
CA LEU A 186 4.75 4.69 2.03
C LEU A 186 6.26 4.48 2.13
N PHE A 187 6.81 3.59 1.28
CA PHE A 187 8.23 3.28 1.28
C PHE A 187 9.11 4.42 0.70
N THR A 188 8.55 5.35 -0.06
CA THR A 188 9.25 6.56 -0.49
C THR A 188 9.69 7.40 0.70
N SER A 189 8.81 7.61 1.67
CA SER A 189 9.16 8.32 2.89
C SER A 189 10.19 7.57 3.75
N ILE A 190 10.06 6.24 3.81
CA ILE A 190 11.02 5.38 4.55
C ILE A 190 12.39 5.46 3.89
N ARG A 191 12.45 5.28 2.54
CA ARG A 191 13.70 5.37 1.77
C ARG A 191 14.35 6.73 1.92
N HIS A 192 13.59 7.82 1.79
CA HIS A 192 14.11 9.17 1.92
C HIS A 192 14.84 9.38 3.27
N PHE A 193 14.23 8.98 4.38
CA PHE A 193 14.89 9.08 5.69
C PHE A 193 16.02 8.06 5.86
N TRP A 194 15.88 6.88 5.28
CA TRP A 194 16.97 5.89 5.30
C TRP A 194 18.24 6.43 4.65
N GLU A 195 18.12 7.08 3.51
CA GLU A 195 19.23 7.62 2.74
C GLU A 195 19.77 8.95 3.30
N THR A 196 18.95 9.75 3.99
CA THR A 196 19.33 11.12 4.42
C THR A 196 19.53 11.26 5.91
N LYS A 197 18.60 10.79 6.74
CA LYS A 197 18.58 10.98 8.19
C LYS A 197 17.90 9.82 8.92
N THR A 198 18.54 8.67 8.94
CA THR A 198 18.01 7.42 9.52
C THR A 198 17.49 7.59 10.96
N GLN A 199 18.08 8.52 11.74
CA GLN A 199 17.65 8.77 13.11
C GLN A 199 16.21 9.27 13.24
N ILE A 200 15.65 9.91 12.19
CA ILE A 200 14.25 10.38 12.17
C ILE A 200 13.30 9.20 12.21
N LEU A 201 13.63 8.08 11.56
CA LEU A 201 12.80 6.87 11.51
C LEU A 201 12.39 6.36 12.90
N LYS A 202 13.21 6.61 13.93
CA LYS A 202 12.90 6.22 15.32
C LYS A 202 11.62 6.88 15.85
N ASN A 203 11.21 8.01 15.28
CA ASN A 203 10.05 8.79 15.74
C ASN A 203 8.89 8.77 14.72
N CYS A 204 9.04 8.03 13.62
CA CYS A 204 8.04 7.96 12.56
C CYS A 204 7.16 6.71 12.70
N LEU A 205 5.85 6.87 12.49
CA LEU A 205 4.91 5.80 12.23
C LEU A 205 4.36 5.95 10.82
N PHE A 206 4.40 4.86 10.07
CA PHE A 206 3.88 4.79 8.70
C PHE A 206 2.59 3.97 8.72
N VAL A 207 1.46 4.60 8.40
CA VAL A 207 0.13 4.00 8.46
C VAL A 207 -0.43 3.88 7.05
N LYS A 208 -0.86 2.67 6.68
CA LYS A 208 -1.48 2.38 5.38
C LYS A 208 -2.94 2.00 5.58
N ASP A 209 -3.85 2.52 4.75
CA ASP A 209 -5.19 1.95 4.64
C ASP A 209 -5.14 0.56 4.01
N GLY A 210 -5.84 -0.38 4.62
CA GLY A 210 -5.77 -1.80 4.27
C GLY A 210 -4.58 -2.55 4.86
N PRO A 211 -4.48 -3.85 4.58
CA PRO A 211 -3.45 -4.73 5.10
C PRO A 211 -2.07 -4.45 4.51
N LEU A 212 -1.02 -4.82 5.22
CA LEU A 212 0.36 -4.87 4.71
C LEU A 212 0.54 -6.12 3.84
N SER A 213 -0.14 -6.11 2.69
CA SER A 213 -0.13 -7.22 1.75
C SER A 213 -0.14 -6.73 0.30
N ILE A 214 0.39 -7.55 -0.57
CA ILE A 214 0.39 -7.38 -2.03
C ILE A 214 -0.18 -8.67 -2.61
N ARG A 215 -1.01 -8.61 -3.63
CA ARG A 215 -1.62 -9.79 -4.25
C ARG A 215 -0.55 -10.76 -4.78
N ALA A 216 -0.89 -12.04 -4.89
CA ALA A 216 0.06 -13.10 -5.21
C ALA A 216 0.86 -12.85 -6.51
N GLN A 217 0.23 -12.38 -7.57
CA GLN A 217 0.89 -12.06 -8.84
C GLN A 217 1.87 -10.88 -8.72
N TYR A 218 1.69 -10.01 -7.73
CA TYR A 218 2.56 -8.86 -7.47
C TYR A 218 3.53 -9.08 -6.31
N SER A 219 3.57 -10.29 -5.77
CA SER A 219 4.34 -10.64 -4.57
C SER A 219 5.86 -10.52 -4.74
N LYS A 220 6.35 -10.21 -5.94
CA LYS A 220 7.78 -9.98 -6.19
C LYS A 220 8.38 -8.88 -5.32
N LEU A 221 7.57 -7.95 -4.82
CA LEU A 221 8.00 -6.91 -3.86
C LEU A 221 7.99 -7.37 -2.40
N VAL A 222 7.21 -8.38 -2.03
CA VAL A 222 7.04 -8.80 -0.64
C VAL A 222 8.35 -9.30 -0.03
N ALA A 223 9.07 -10.16 -0.76
CA ALA A 223 10.32 -10.73 -0.28
C ALA A 223 11.42 -9.66 -0.06
N PRO A 224 11.71 -8.74 -1.01
CA PRO A 224 12.67 -7.68 -0.77
C PRO A 224 12.22 -6.70 0.33
N ILE A 225 10.94 -6.35 0.43
CA ILE A 225 10.42 -5.53 1.55
C ILE A 225 10.74 -6.19 2.89
N ARG A 226 10.46 -7.50 3.04
CA ARG A 226 10.79 -8.23 4.27
C ARG A 226 12.29 -8.25 4.56
N ARG A 227 13.12 -8.46 3.53
CA ARG A 227 14.59 -8.42 3.69
C ARG A 227 15.06 -7.06 4.17
N PHE A 228 14.51 -5.98 3.62
CA PHE A 228 14.78 -4.62 4.11
C PHE A 228 14.41 -4.45 5.58
N LEU A 229 13.18 -4.82 5.97
CA LEU A 229 12.69 -4.68 7.34
C LEU A 229 13.55 -5.49 8.32
N ASN A 230 13.94 -6.70 7.94
CA ASN A 230 14.84 -7.53 8.72
C ASN A 230 16.26 -6.94 8.79
N PHE A 231 16.78 -6.43 7.69
CA PHE A 231 18.08 -5.75 7.64
C PHE A 231 18.09 -4.53 8.59
N ALA A 232 17.05 -3.70 8.54
CA ALA A 232 16.90 -2.58 9.44
C ALA A 232 16.88 -3.03 10.92
N LEU A 233 16.11 -4.07 11.23
CA LEU A 233 15.98 -4.61 12.59
C LEU A 233 17.34 -5.14 13.11
N VAL A 234 18.09 -5.89 12.31
CA VAL A 234 19.42 -6.42 12.66
C VAL A 234 20.42 -5.26 12.91
N ASN A 235 20.25 -4.14 12.23
CA ASN A 235 21.04 -2.92 12.44
C ASN A 235 20.46 -2.00 13.55
N ASN A 236 19.59 -2.52 14.42
CA ASN A 236 18.95 -1.78 15.52
C ASN A 236 18.10 -0.59 15.08
N ILE A 237 17.58 -0.61 13.86
CA ILE A 237 16.68 0.40 13.31
C ILE A 237 15.30 -0.23 13.19
N LYS A 238 14.36 0.18 14.04
CA LYS A 238 12.96 -0.26 13.98
C LYS A 238 12.21 0.65 13.00
N ILE A 239 11.60 0.06 11.99
CA ILE A 239 10.69 0.75 11.08
C ILE A 239 9.26 0.45 11.54
N TYR A 240 8.57 1.46 12.02
CA TYR A 240 7.22 1.32 12.58
C TYR A 240 6.20 1.49 11.46
N ILE A 241 5.60 0.40 11.02
CA ILE A 241 4.57 0.37 9.97
C ILE A 241 3.31 -0.29 10.53
N LEU A 242 2.16 0.28 10.18
CA LEU A 242 0.85 -0.20 10.57
C LEU A 242 -0.07 -0.23 9.34
N GLY A 243 -0.65 -1.38 9.03
CA GLY A 243 -1.77 -1.48 8.09
C GLY A 243 -3.08 -1.62 8.86
N GLN A 244 -4.12 -0.87 8.48
CA GLN A 244 -5.43 -0.94 9.11
C GLN A 244 -6.47 -1.52 8.15
N GLU A 245 -7.17 -2.56 8.54
CA GLU A 245 -8.35 -3.06 7.84
C GLU A 245 -9.62 -2.52 8.52
N LYS A 246 -10.49 -1.89 7.74
CA LYS A 246 -11.76 -1.32 8.20
C LYS A 246 -12.95 -2.21 7.84
N THR A 247 -12.78 -3.11 6.88
CA THR A 247 -13.84 -3.99 6.35
C THR A 247 -13.29 -5.36 6.01
N GLY A 248 -14.17 -6.32 5.76
CA GLY A 248 -13.84 -7.66 5.30
C GLY A 248 -13.76 -8.70 6.39
N ARG A 249 -13.41 -9.93 5.99
CA ARG A 249 -13.53 -11.13 6.83
C ARG A 249 -12.82 -11.07 8.19
N PHE A 250 -11.70 -10.37 8.29
CA PHE A 250 -10.99 -10.23 9.56
C PHE A 250 -11.75 -9.32 10.52
N VAL A 251 -12.34 -8.23 10.02
CA VAL A 251 -13.16 -7.31 10.82
C VAL A 251 -14.45 -8.02 11.26
N GLU A 252 -15.16 -8.65 10.33
CA GLU A 252 -16.37 -9.44 10.60
C GLU A 252 -16.10 -10.53 11.65
N HIS A 253 -14.98 -11.24 11.52
CA HIS A 253 -14.59 -12.26 12.49
C HIS A 253 -14.30 -11.65 13.87
N PHE A 254 -13.62 -10.49 13.91
CA PHE A 254 -13.34 -9.82 15.17
C PHE A 254 -14.63 -9.32 15.84
N ASP A 255 -15.62 -8.90 15.09
CA ASP A 255 -16.94 -8.54 15.64
C ASP A 255 -17.64 -9.74 16.27
N LEU A 256 -17.54 -10.92 15.66
CA LEU A 256 -18.10 -12.16 16.21
C LEU A 256 -17.46 -12.58 17.51
N ILE A 257 -16.10 -12.56 17.59
CA ILE A 257 -15.36 -13.03 18.76
C ILE A 257 -15.12 -11.92 19.81
N GLY A 258 -15.33 -10.66 19.45
CA GLY A 258 -14.89 -9.50 20.24
C GLY A 258 -15.44 -9.45 21.67
N ARG A 259 -16.60 -10.08 21.92
CA ARG A 259 -17.18 -10.20 23.28
C ARG A 259 -16.33 -11.08 24.18
N ASN A 260 -15.61 -12.06 23.62
CA ASN A 260 -14.76 -13.01 24.35
C ASN A 260 -13.31 -12.53 24.47
N VAL A 261 -12.95 -11.45 23.78
CA VAL A 261 -11.63 -10.83 23.86
C VAL A 261 -11.66 -9.78 24.97
N PRO A 262 -10.76 -9.84 25.96
CA PRO A 262 -10.71 -8.85 27.04
C PRO A 262 -10.44 -7.43 26.51
N ASP A 263 -10.92 -6.41 27.23
CA ASP A 263 -10.56 -5.03 26.96
C ASP A 263 -9.06 -4.79 27.20
N ASN A 264 -8.49 -3.81 26.52
CA ASN A 264 -7.05 -3.50 26.56
C ASN A 264 -6.14 -4.69 26.26
N SER A 265 -6.54 -5.51 25.28
CA SER A 265 -5.83 -6.72 24.89
C SER A 265 -5.55 -6.81 23.39
N ILE A 266 -4.60 -7.68 23.07
CA ILE A 266 -4.24 -8.03 21.69
C ILE A 266 -4.40 -9.51 21.50
N PHE A 267 -5.03 -9.91 20.40
CA PHE A 267 -5.07 -11.28 19.93
C PHE A 267 -4.28 -11.39 18.62
N ILE A 268 -3.32 -12.30 18.56
CA ILE A 268 -2.46 -12.53 17.39
C ILE A 268 -2.81 -13.90 16.81
N PRO A 269 -3.56 -13.95 15.69
CA PRO A 269 -3.94 -15.22 15.09
C PRO A 269 -2.77 -15.84 14.33
N GLY A 270 -2.50 -17.12 14.57
CA GLY A 270 -1.57 -17.91 13.77
C GLY A 270 -2.19 -18.37 12.44
N SER A 271 -1.36 -18.92 11.55
CA SER A 271 -1.79 -19.36 10.21
C SER A 271 -2.92 -20.39 10.22
N GLU A 272 -2.87 -21.36 11.14
CA GLU A 272 -3.92 -22.38 11.29
C GLU A 272 -5.25 -21.73 11.68
N TYR A 273 -5.25 -20.89 12.71
CA TYR A 273 -6.43 -20.17 13.14
C TYR A 273 -7.05 -19.33 11.99
N ILE A 274 -6.20 -18.59 11.27
CA ILE A 274 -6.67 -17.78 10.13
C ILE A 274 -7.32 -18.65 9.05
N ARG A 275 -6.68 -19.77 8.70
CA ARG A 275 -7.21 -20.69 7.67
C ARG A 275 -8.54 -21.30 8.08
N GLU A 276 -8.62 -21.86 9.27
CA GLU A 276 -9.80 -22.62 9.72
C GLU A 276 -10.93 -21.71 10.21
N LYS A 277 -10.63 -20.70 11.03
CA LYS A 277 -11.66 -19.90 11.70
C LYS A 277 -12.08 -18.65 10.92
N ILE A 278 -11.16 -18.02 10.18
CA ILE A 278 -11.47 -16.80 9.45
C ILE A 278 -11.77 -17.11 7.98
N GLN A 279 -10.92 -17.90 7.32
CA GLN A 279 -11.10 -18.25 5.92
C GLN A 279 -12.05 -19.42 5.68
N GLN A 280 -12.41 -20.17 6.74
CA GLN A 280 -13.26 -21.37 6.68
C GLN A 280 -12.72 -22.41 5.67
N ARG A 281 -11.41 -22.63 5.67
CA ARG A 281 -10.70 -23.59 4.82
C ARG A 281 -9.87 -24.52 5.68
N PRO A 282 -9.78 -25.83 5.36
CA PRO A 282 -8.97 -26.75 6.14
C PRO A 282 -7.50 -26.34 6.09
N PHE A 283 -6.84 -26.34 7.23
CA PHE A 283 -5.40 -26.13 7.32
C PHE A 283 -4.67 -27.40 6.85
N ARG A 284 -3.88 -27.28 5.80
CA ARG A 284 -3.07 -28.36 5.21
C ARG A 284 -1.57 -28.05 5.31
N GLY A 285 -1.15 -27.37 6.38
CA GLY A 285 0.24 -26.95 6.58
C GLY A 285 0.67 -25.75 5.70
N GLN A 286 -0.24 -25.18 4.93
CA GLN A 286 0.05 -24.01 4.08
C GLN A 286 -0.03 -22.72 4.91
N PRO A 287 1.09 -22.01 5.10
CA PRO A 287 1.10 -20.79 5.88
C PRO A 287 0.25 -19.68 5.22
N TYR A 288 -0.44 -18.89 6.05
CA TYR A 288 -1.23 -17.75 5.56
C TYR A 288 -0.32 -16.58 5.20
N GLY A 289 -0.50 -16.02 4.02
CA GLY A 289 0.17 -14.78 3.61
C GLY A 289 1.69 -14.88 3.43
N ARG A 290 2.26 -16.08 3.36
CA ARG A 290 3.71 -16.27 3.22
C ARG A 290 4.31 -15.49 2.04
N ASP A 291 3.64 -15.49 0.90
CA ASP A 291 4.15 -14.89 -0.34
C ASP A 291 3.50 -13.55 -0.66
N THR A 292 2.49 -13.13 0.12
CA THR A 292 1.72 -11.91 -0.15
C THR A 292 1.80 -10.85 0.94
N ASN A 293 2.09 -11.23 2.20
CA ASN A 293 2.06 -10.29 3.32
C ASN A 293 3.47 -9.93 3.79
N TYR A 294 3.72 -8.67 4.08
CA TYR A 294 4.95 -8.22 4.75
C TYR A 294 4.71 -7.79 6.21
N GLY A 295 3.57 -8.22 6.78
CA GLY A 295 3.24 -8.07 8.20
C GLY A 295 2.32 -9.18 8.69
N ALA A 296 2.23 -9.32 10.00
CA ALA A 296 1.34 -10.25 10.70
C ALA A 296 0.04 -9.56 11.13
N LYS A 297 -1.07 -10.30 11.11
CA LYS A 297 -2.38 -9.84 11.58
C LYS A 297 -2.42 -9.76 13.09
N ILE A 298 -3.03 -8.71 13.60
CA ILE A 298 -3.36 -8.56 15.02
C ILE A 298 -4.75 -7.96 15.19
N PHE A 299 -5.45 -8.41 16.22
CA PHE A 299 -6.70 -7.84 16.68
C PHE A 299 -6.45 -7.06 17.96
N VAL A 300 -6.77 -5.77 17.97
CA VAL A 300 -6.56 -4.90 19.12
C VAL A 300 -7.92 -4.45 19.65
N LYS A 301 -8.21 -4.75 20.90
CA LYS A 301 -9.41 -4.29 21.59
C LYS A 301 -9.01 -3.32 22.69
N LEU A 302 -9.43 -2.07 22.56
CA LEU A 302 -9.27 -1.07 23.62
C LEU A 302 -10.44 -1.14 24.61
N ASN A 303 -11.65 -1.23 24.07
CA ASN A 303 -12.90 -1.37 24.82
C ASN A 303 -13.98 -2.01 23.93
N ASN A 304 -15.22 -2.12 24.41
CA ASN A 304 -16.30 -2.74 23.66
C ASN A 304 -16.67 -2.03 22.35
N TYR A 305 -16.36 -0.74 22.23
CA TYR A 305 -16.69 0.10 21.06
C TYR A 305 -15.48 0.33 20.15
N THR A 306 -14.27 0.20 20.67
CA THR A 306 -13.04 0.54 19.94
C THR A 306 -12.20 -0.71 19.70
N LYS A 307 -12.31 -1.25 18.49
CA LYS A 307 -11.65 -2.46 18.02
C LYS A 307 -10.96 -2.21 16.70
N PHE A 308 -9.77 -2.75 16.52
CA PHE A 308 -8.98 -2.58 15.31
C PHE A 308 -8.43 -3.90 14.79
N VAL A 309 -8.48 -4.07 13.49
CA VAL A 309 -7.72 -5.12 12.80
C VAL A 309 -6.52 -4.48 12.14
N PHE A 310 -5.35 -4.83 12.63
CA PHE A 310 -4.10 -4.29 12.14
C PHE A 310 -3.20 -5.36 11.52
N THR A 311 -2.23 -4.90 10.76
CA THR A 311 -1.10 -5.68 10.28
C THR A 311 0.18 -4.96 10.65
N VAL A 312 1.12 -5.66 11.31
CA VAL A 312 2.40 -5.11 11.78
C VAL A 312 3.55 -5.98 11.26
N PRO A 313 4.66 -5.38 10.74
CA PRO A 313 5.78 -6.15 10.24
C PRO A 313 6.46 -7.00 11.31
N THR A 314 7.00 -8.14 10.85
CA THR A 314 7.83 -9.04 11.67
C THR A 314 9.28 -9.13 11.15
N GLY A 315 9.62 -8.40 10.07
CA GLY A 315 10.83 -8.65 9.29
C GLY A 315 10.66 -9.90 8.45
N LEU A 316 11.31 -10.99 8.81
CA LEU A 316 11.10 -12.28 8.14
C LEU A 316 9.69 -12.83 8.40
N TYR A 317 9.28 -13.77 7.54
CA TYR A 317 7.97 -14.41 7.69
C TYR A 317 7.93 -15.34 8.91
N ILE A 318 6.90 -15.20 9.73
CA ILE A 318 6.61 -16.06 10.89
C ILE A 318 5.17 -16.54 10.77
N SER A 319 4.98 -17.87 10.78
CA SER A 319 3.65 -18.50 10.61
C SER A 319 2.74 -18.30 11.83
N ASN A 320 3.34 -18.33 13.03
CA ASN A 320 2.66 -18.16 14.31
C ASN A 320 3.41 -17.11 15.14
N PRO A 321 3.24 -15.82 14.81
CA PRO A 321 3.97 -14.75 15.47
C PRO A 321 3.49 -14.57 16.92
N SER A 322 4.43 -14.20 17.78
CA SER A 322 4.21 -13.70 19.13
C SER A 322 4.29 -12.17 19.16
N ILE A 323 3.96 -11.58 20.28
CA ILE A 323 4.06 -10.12 20.45
C ILE A 323 5.50 -9.62 20.29
N ASN A 324 6.49 -10.41 20.66
CA ASN A 324 7.90 -10.06 20.57
C ASN A 324 8.42 -10.05 19.13
N ASP A 325 7.73 -10.71 18.21
CA ASP A 325 8.08 -10.77 16.80
C ASP A 325 7.60 -9.53 16.02
N LEU A 326 6.68 -8.76 16.60
CA LEU A 326 6.08 -7.58 15.96
C LEU A 326 6.99 -6.37 16.13
N ILE A 327 7.46 -5.81 15.03
CA ILE A 327 8.44 -4.70 15.06
C ILE A 327 7.83 -3.45 15.72
N GLY A 328 8.31 -3.14 16.91
CA GLY A 328 7.99 -1.91 17.63
C GLY A 328 6.55 -1.80 18.12
N ILE A 329 5.88 -2.91 18.34
CA ILE A 329 4.46 -2.97 18.73
C ILE A 329 4.14 -2.09 19.94
N ASP A 330 5.01 -2.05 20.95
CA ASP A 330 4.77 -1.25 22.18
C ASP A 330 4.61 0.24 21.86
N ARG A 331 5.47 0.79 21.00
CA ARG A 331 5.40 2.19 20.60
C ARG A 331 4.23 2.47 19.67
N ILE A 332 3.91 1.53 18.78
CA ILE A 332 2.74 1.61 17.89
C ILE A 332 1.48 1.69 18.76
N LEU A 333 1.29 0.76 19.69
CA LEU A 333 0.12 0.74 20.56
C LEU A 333 -0.01 1.97 21.45
N SER A 334 1.11 2.49 21.97
CA SER A 334 1.09 3.73 22.74
C SER A 334 0.76 4.97 21.91
N THR A 335 0.87 4.88 20.58
CA THR A 335 0.54 5.96 19.65
C THR A 335 -0.92 5.93 19.19
N ILE A 336 -1.54 4.75 19.09
CA ILE A 336 -2.91 4.58 18.59
C ILE A 336 -3.93 5.50 19.28
N PRO A 337 -4.00 5.60 20.62
CA PRO A 337 -4.99 6.45 21.29
C PRO A 337 -4.95 7.93 20.88
N LYS A 338 -3.79 8.40 20.41
CA LYS A 338 -3.60 9.78 19.93
C LYS A 338 -4.03 10.00 18.48
N MET A 339 -4.36 8.93 17.78
CA MET A 339 -4.72 8.93 16.36
C MET A 339 -6.16 8.50 16.11
N ILE A 340 -6.89 8.11 17.15
CA ILE A 340 -8.30 7.68 16.99
C ILE A 340 -9.10 8.87 16.49
N SER A 341 -9.85 8.65 15.43
CA SER A 341 -10.76 9.65 14.90
C SER A 341 -12.01 9.79 15.77
N SER A 342 -12.51 11.02 15.87
CA SER A 342 -13.81 11.29 16.49
C SER A 342 -14.99 11.15 15.52
N GLN A 343 -14.71 11.07 14.20
CA GLN A 343 -15.75 11.04 13.17
C GLN A 343 -16.21 9.63 12.82
N TYR A 344 -15.32 8.64 12.90
CA TYR A 344 -15.63 7.27 12.52
C TYR A 344 -15.24 6.29 13.61
N GLU A 345 -16.13 5.36 13.90
CA GLU A 345 -15.85 4.26 14.81
C GLU A 345 -14.66 3.45 14.30
N SER A 346 -13.67 3.27 15.16
CA SER A 346 -12.41 2.57 14.81
C SER A 346 -11.61 3.21 13.65
N GLY A 347 -11.82 4.49 13.34
CA GLY A 347 -11.04 5.25 12.36
C GLY A 347 -9.72 5.75 12.93
N LEU A 348 -8.69 5.85 12.09
CA LEU A 348 -7.43 6.52 12.41
C LEU A 348 -7.32 7.82 11.62
N LEU A 349 -7.14 8.93 12.31
CA LEU A 349 -7.07 10.28 11.75
C LEU A 349 -6.09 10.42 10.56
N PRO A 350 -4.87 9.84 10.58
CA PRO A 350 -3.95 9.95 9.45
C PRO A 350 -4.50 9.34 8.15
N ILE A 351 -5.22 8.22 8.26
CA ILE A 351 -5.84 7.57 7.10
C ILE A 351 -7.04 8.39 6.61
N GLU A 352 -7.87 8.89 7.51
CA GLU A 352 -9.05 9.69 7.13
C GLU A 352 -8.66 10.98 6.41
N LEU A 353 -7.61 11.64 6.88
CA LEU A 353 -7.10 12.84 6.22
C LEU A 353 -6.47 12.52 4.86
N ALA A 354 -5.72 11.41 4.75
CA ALA A 354 -5.19 10.95 3.47
C ALA A 354 -6.33 10.59 2.50
N HIS A 355 -7.38 9.91 2.99
CA HIS A 355 -8.59 9.61 2.23
C HIS A 355 -9.27 10.89 1.73
N GLY A 356 -9.40 11.90 2.57
CA GLY A 356 -9.97 13.19 2.16
C GLY A 356 -9.22 13.85 1.00
N ILE A 357 -7.89 13.69 0.94
CA ILE A 357 -7.05 14.18 -0.15
C ILE A 357 -7.21 13.29 -1.40
N ALA A 358 -7.24 11.98 -1.23
CA ALA A 358 -7.33 11.02 -2.33
C ALA A 358 -8.74 10.93 -2.94
N SER A 359 -9.80 11.30 -2.21
CA SER A 359 -11.19 11.04 -2.59
C SER A 359 -11.55 11.55 -3.99
N LEU A 360 -12.08 10.64 -4.82
CA LEU A 360 -12.60 10.89 -6.16
C LEU A 360 -14.13 10.74 -6.22
N SER A 361 -14.73 10.07 -5.24
CA SER A 361 -16.16 9.73 -5.23
C SER A 361 -17.05 10.88 -4.76
N THR A 362 -16.50 11.89 -4.11
CA THR A 362 -17.24 13.03 -3.58
C THR A 362 -17.45 14.14 -4.62
N TYR A 363 -18.59 14.84 -4.50
CA TYR A 363 -18.82 16.07 -5.26
C TYR A 363 -17.78 17.15 -4.88
N PRO A 364 -17.17 17.89 -5.81
CA PRO A 364 -17.46 17.93 -7.26
C PRO A 364 -16.65 16.93 -8.12
N SER A 365 -15.69 16.20 -7.55
CA SER A 365 -14.73 15.36 -8.30
C SER A 365 -15.41 14.35 -9.21
N ALA A 366 -16.37 13.59 -8.70
CA ALA A 366 -17.08 12.57 -9.49
C ALA A 366 -17.84 13.18 -10.68
N ARG A 367 -18.43 14.38 -10.52
CA ARG A 367 -19.11 15.07 -11.60
C ARG A 367 -18.16 15.60 -12.66
N ILE A 368 -17.03 16.15 -12.24
CA ILE A 368 -15.98 16.65 -13.16
C ILE A 368 -15.43 15.50 -14.00
N LEU A 369 -15.10 14.35 -13.35
CA LEU A 369 -14.61 13.18 -14.06
C LEU A 369 -15.60 12.67 -15.12
N ARG A 370 -16.91 12.67 -14.83
CA ARG A 370 -17.94 12.30 -15.81
C ARG A 370 -17.95 13.25 -17.02
N ILE A 371 -17.87 14.56 -16.80
CA ILE A 371 -17.83 15.54 -17.88
C ILE A 371 -16.63 15.29 -18.81
N PHE A 372 -15.45 14.95 -18.25
CA PHE A 372 -14.27 14.64 -19.05
C PHE A 372 -14.33 13.28 -19.75
N SER A 373 -15.09 12.32 -19.24
CA SER A 373 -15.23 10.99 -19.85
C SER A 373 -16.25 10.97 -21.01
N ASP A 374 -17.20 11.90 -21.02
CA ASP A 374 -18.24 12.01 -22.04
C ASP A 374 -17.76 12.77 -23.30
N THR A 375 -16.57 13.37 -23.23
CA THR A 375 -15.89 14.02 -24.36
C THR A 375 -14.87 13.09 -25.02
#